data_83ccca267ce915615785048828e05041
#
_entry.id   83ccca267ce915615785048828e05041
#
_cell.length_a   1.000
_cell.length_b   1.000
_cell.length_c   1.000
_cell.angle_alpha   90.00
_cell.angle_beta   90.00
_cell.angle_gamma   90.00
#
_symmetry.space_group_name_H-M   'P 1'
#
loop_
_entity.id
_entity.type
_entity.pdbx_description
1 polymer ?
#
loop_
_entity_poly.entity_id
_entity_poly.type
_entity_poly.pdbx_seq_one_letter_code
_entity_poly.pdbx_strand_id
1 'polypeptide(L)'
;MTSIDGYLDEIRRGVRGMDPQIQRDILRELRSHLTESVAENGGNINAAVAGLGDAAAVARRYRDLYGYGPAYRWLFAGIAGLLGIFTVPVLFAEDETVFPFFLSAVFLALAFVFLMWTSLAAGNRAALIAGVVALIGRVAGFGVAVALNRGASLITTEGVALFALVSALLIVVAWIPGKARETWRRPPAEL
;
A
#
# COMPACT_ATOMS: atom_id res chain seq x y z
N MET A 1 33.29 -2.13 -14.97
CA MET A 1 33.87 -1.41 -13.83
C MET A 1 32.72 -0.80 -13.02
N THR A 2 32.57 -1.22 -11.80
CA THR A 2 31.55 -0.67 -10.89
C THR A 2 32.02 0.72 -10.46
N SER A 3 31.26 1.77 -10.77
CA SER A 3 31.52 3.10 -10.25
C SER A 3 30.65 3.37 -9.04
N ILE A 4 31.08 4.24 -8.12
CA ILE A 4 30.26 4.69 -6.98
C ILE A 4 28.91 5.24 -7.48
N ASP A 5 28.93 6.05 -8.54
CA ASP A 5 27.72 6.63 -9.10
C ASP A 5 26.79 5.56 -9.70
N GLY A 6 27.33 4.56 -10.40
CA GLY A 6 26.53 3.45 -10.92
C GLY A 6 25.84 2.64 -9.82
N TYR A 7 26.53 2.37 -8.72
CA TYR A 7 25.98 1.70 -7.56
C TYR A 7 24.88 2.54 -6.86
N LEU A 8 25.13 3.83 -6.68
CA LEU A 8 24.13 4.75 -6.10
C LEU A 8 22.91 4.94 -6.99
N ASP A 9 23.09 4.93 -8.32
CA ASP A 9 21.95 5.01 -9.27
C ASP A 9 21.10 3.75 -9.25
N GLU A 10 21.68 2.59 -9.00
CA GLU A 10 20.94 1.35 -8.81
C GLU A 10 20.11 1.39 -7.51
N ILE A 11 20.72 1.85 -6.40
CA ILE A 11 20.00 2.07 -5.13
C ILE A 11 18.88 3.10 -5.34
N ARG A 12 19.15 4.23 -6.02
CA ARG A 12 18.14 5.26 -6.32
C ARG A 12 16.93 4.67 -7.05
N ARG A 13 17.15 3.79 -8.03
CA ARG A 13 16.05 3.08 -8.71
C ARG A 13 15.29 2.17 -7.76
N GLY A 14 15.98 1.49 -6.87
CA GLY A 14 15.42 0.58 -5.89
C GLY A 14 14.59 1.26 -4.80
N VAL A 15 14.93 2.49 -4.38
CA VAL A 15 14.20 3.27 -3.38
C VAL A 15 13.15 4.23 -4.00
N ARG A 16 12.89 4.11 -5.30
CA ARG A 16 11.87 4.92 -5.96
C ARG A 16 10.50 4.71 -5.31
N GLY A 17 9.81 5.80 -5.02
CA GLY A 17 8.51 5.77 -4.32
C GLY A 17 8.59 6.03 -2.82
N MET A 18 9.79 6.11 -2.22
CA MET A 18 9.99 6.62 -0.87
C MET A 18 9.85 8.15 -0.85
N ASP A 19 9.80 8.73 0.35
CA ASP A 19 9.83 10.18 0.51
C ASP A 19 11.09 10.77 -0.15
N PRO A 20 10.96 11.81 -1.01
CA PRO A 20 12.11 12.39 -1.72
C PRO A 20 13.20 12.96 -0.82
N GLN A 21 12.85 13.41 0.40
CA GLN A 21 13.83 13.91 1.37
C GLN A 21 14.64 12.74 1.94
N ILE A 22 13.96 11.69 2.37
CA ILE A 22 14.59 10.47 2.87
C ILE A 22 15.50 9.84 1.79
N GLN A 23 15.05 9.80 0.53
CA GLN A 23 15.88 9.30 -0.57
C GLN A 23 17.20 10.08 -0.71
N ARG A 24 17.11 11.42 -0.65
CA ARG A 24 18.30 12.29 -0.75
C ARG A 24 19.27 12.07 0.41
N ASP A 25 18.74 11.92 1.62
CA ASP A 25 19.54 11.72 2.81
C ASP A 25 20.26 10.38 2.78
N ILE A 26 19.58 9.29 2.42
CA ILE A 26 20.14 7.96 2.23
C ILE A 26 21.26 7.99 1.19
N LEU A 27 21.02 8.56 0.03
CA LEU A 27 22.01 8.60 -1.06
C LEU A 27 23.23 9.44 -0.69
N ARG A 28 23.05 10.52 0.08
CA ARG A 28 24.15 11.34 0.58
C ARG A 28 25.00 10.59 1.60
N GLU A 29 24.36 9.91 2.55
CA GLU A 29 25.02 9.10 3.57
C GLU A 29 25.80 7.96 2.94
N LEU A 30 25.17 7.19 2.04
CA LEU A 30 25.85 6.10 1.33
C LEU A 30 27.02 6.59 0.48
N ARG A 31 26.91 7.75 -0.15
CA ARG A 31 28.01 8.36 -0.90
C ARG A 31 29.18 8.68 0.01
N SER A 32 28.92 9.27 1.19
CA SER A 32 29.96 9.57 2.18
C SER A 32 30.68 8.30 2.64
N HIS A 33 29.92 7.29 3.04
CA HIS A 33 30.47 6.00 3.47
C HIS A 33 31.28 5.29 2.38
N LEU A 34 30.77 5.30 1.13
CA LEU A 34 31.52 4.70 0.01
C LEU A 34 32.83 5.44 -0.25
N THR A 35 32.82 6.78 -0.20
CA THR A 35 34.02 7.59 -0.44
C THR A 35 35.07 7.32 0.64
N GLU A 36 34.65 7.25 1.90
CA GLU A 36 35.52 6.91 3.04
C GLU A 36 36.08 5.48 2.92
N SER A 37 35.20 4.50 2.64
CA SER A 37 35.61 3.10 2.47
C SER A 37 36.56 2.91 1.29
N VAL A 38 36.42 3.65 0.20
CA VAL A 38 37.36 3.62 -0.93
C VAL A 38 38.71 4.17 -0.50
N ALA A 39 38.76 5.26 0.28
CA ALA A 39 40.00 5.81 0.80
C ALA A 39 40.74 4.81 1.73
N GLU A 40 40.00 4.16 2.63
CA GLU A 40 40.53 3.14 3.54
C GLU A 40 41.03 1.89 2.79
N ASN A 41 40.40 1.50 1.70
CA ASN A 41 40.80 0.34 0.89
C ASN A 41 41.81 0.69 -0.23
N GLY A 42 42.57 1.77 -0.08
CA GLY A 42 43.62 2.15 -1.02
C GLY A 42 43.14 2.48 -2.42
N GLY A 43 41.90 3.02 -2.56
CA GLY A 43 41.30 3.37 -3.83
C GLY A 43 40.50 2.24 -4.52
N ASN A 44 40.34 1.10 -3.87
CA ASN A 44 39.65 -0.06 -4.44
C ASN A 44 38.12 0.07 -4.30
N ILE A 45 37.46 0.59 -5.33
CA ILE A 45 36.00 0.77 -5.38
C ILE A 45 35.27 -0.58 -5.25
N ASN A 46 35.80 -1.66 -5.86
CA ASN A 46 35.11 -2.96 -5.82
C ASN A 46 35.10 -3.54 -4.39
N ALA A 47 36.17 -3.33 -3.61
CA ALA A 47 36.22 -3.76 -2.21
C ALA A 47 35.22 -2.96 -1.36
N ALA A 48 35.13 -1.64 -1.53
CA ALA A 48 34.20 -0.79 -0.83
C ALA A 48 32.72 -1.15 -1.13
N VAL A 49 32.37 -1.37 -2.40
CA VAL A 49 31.03 -1.80 -2.82
C VAL A 49 30.71 -3.21 -2.29
N ALA A 50 31.67 -4.15 -2.34
CA ALA A 50 31.48 -5.50 -1.81
C ALA A 50 31.18 -5.49 -0.29
N GLY A 51 31.76 -4.55 0.46
CA GLY A 51 31.49 -4.38 1.89
C GLY A 51 30.04 -3.94 2.19
N LEU A 52 29.40 -3.16 1.31
CA LEU A 52 27.99 -2.76 1.44
C LEU A 52 27.02 -3.85 0.96
N GLY A 53 27.46 -4.70 0.04
CA GLY A 53 26.67 -5.77 -0.55
C GLY A 53 25.91 -5.35 -1.83
N ASP A 54 24.96 -6.19 -2.24
CA ASP A 54 24.18 -5.98 -3.45
C ASP A 54 23.25 -4.74 -3.33
N ALA A 55 23.30 -3.84 -4.33
CA ALA A 55 22.53 -2.59 -4.34
C ALA A 55 21.03 -2.81 -4.20
N ALA A 56 20.51 -3.88 -4.85
CA ALA A 56 19.09 -4.20 -4.76
C ALA A 56 18.70 -4.70 -3.35
N ALA A 57 19.59 -5.39 -2.65
CA ALA A 57 19.38 -5.84 -1.27
C ALA A 57 19.39 -4.65 -0.31
N VAL A 58 20.35 -3.72 -0.46
CA VAL A 58 20.45 -2.48 0.31
C VAL A 58 19.18 -1.63 0.11
N ALA A 59 18.78 -1.40 -1.14
CA ALA A 59 17.56 -0.63 -1.45
C ALA A 59 16.30 -1.27 -0.85
N ARG A 60 16.19 -2.60 -0.85
CA ARG A 60 15.07 -3.31 -0.21
C ARG A 60 15.03 -3.07 1.29
N ARG A 61 16.19 -3.12 1.99
CA ARG A 61 16.28 -2.84 3.44
C ARG A 61 15.80 -1.43 3.77
N TYR A 62 16.24 -0.42 3.01
CA TYR A 62 15.77 0.96 3.21
C TYR A 62 14.27 1.09 2.96
N ARG A 63 13.74 0.45 1.92
CA ARG A 63 12.29 0.47 1.64
C ARG A 63 11.48 -0.22 2.74
N ASP A 64 12.01 -1.30 3.31
CA ASP A 64 11.36 -2.00 4.42
C ASP A 64 11.35 -1.15 5.70
N LEU A 65 12.37 -0.31 5.94
CA LEU A 65 12.47 0.58 7.10
C LEU A 65 11.58 1.82 6.98
N TYR A 66 11.66 2.52 5.84
CA TYR A 66 11.03 3.83 5.67
C TYR A 66 9.68 3.78 4.94
N GLY A 67 9.41 2.70 4.18
CA GLY A 67 8.17 2.49 3.45
C GLY A 67 7.98 3.44 2.27
N TYR A 68 6.73 3.54 1.80
CA TYR A 68 6.35 4.44 0.71
C TYR A 68 6.11 5.87 1.20
N GLY A 69 6.45 6.85 0.38
CA GLY A 69 6.24 8.27 0.65
C GLY A 69 4.75 8.66 0.66
N PRO A 70 4.44 9.90 1.14
CA PRO A 70 3.06 10.37 1.29
C PRO A 70 2.24 10.30 0.00
N ALA A 71 2.84 10.66 -1.15
CA ALA A 71 2.16 10.64 -2.44
C ALA A 71 1.61 9.26 -2.81
N TYR A 72 2.38 8.20 -2.59
CA TYR A 72 1.94 6.83 -2.84
C TYR A 72 0.87 6.37 -1.85
N ARG A 73 0.96 6.80 -0.58
CA ARG A 73 -0.08 6.49 0.42
C ARG A 73 -1.43 7.09 0.01
N TRP A 74 -1.43 8.34 -0.47
CA TRP A 74 -2.63 8.99 -0.96
C TRP A 74 -3.15 8.38 -2.26
N LEU A 75 -2.25 7.95 -3.16
CA LEU A 75 -2.65 7.21 -4.37
C LEU A 75 -3.35 5.89 -4.01
N PHE A 76 -2.78 5.11 -3.10
CA PHE A 76 -3.40 3.85 -2.64
C PHE A 76 -4.73 4.12 -1.94
N ALA A 77 -4.81 5.15 -1.10
CA ALA A 77 -6.05 5.55 -0.46
C ALA A 77 -7.12 5.97 -1.48
N GLY A 78 -6.76 6.77 -2.50
CA GLY A 78 -7.67 7.18 -3.56
C GLY A 78 -8.23 6.00 -4.37
N ILE A 79 -7.36 5.08 -4.80
CA ILE A 79 -7.79 3.85 -5.50
C ILE A 79 -8.73 3.01 -4.62
N ALA A 80 -8.35 2.82 -3.35
CA ALA A 80 -9.16 2.07 -2.39
C ALA A 80 -10.53 2.71 -2.16
N GLY A 81 -10.58 4.05 -2.06
CA GLY A 81 -11.83 4.81 -1.93
C GLY A 81 -12.74 4.65 -3.13
N LEU A 82 -12.19 4.76 -4.35
CA LEU A 82 -12.95 4.53 -5.58
C LEU A 82 -13.51 3.09 -5.65
N LEU A 83 -12.67 2.10 -5.37
CA LEU A 83 -13.13 0.71 -5.30
C LEU A 83 -14.25 0.57 -4.25
N GLY A 84 -14.10 1.21 -3.08
CA GLY A 84 -15.10 1.20 -2.01
C GLY A 84 -16.46 1.71 -2.46
N ILE A 85 -16.52 2.82 -3.20
CA ILE A 85 -17.78 3.38 -3.74
C ILE A 85 -18.49 2.35 -4.61
N PHE A 86 -17.77 1.70 -5.53
CA PHE A 86 -18.36 0.75 -6.48
C PHE A 86 -18.69 -0.63 -5.89
N THR A 87 -18.37 -0.87 -4.61
CA THR A 87 -18.78 -2.12 -3.93
C THR A 87 -20.26 -2.15 -3.54
N VAL A 88 -21.00 -1.07 -3.72
CA VAL A 88 -22.42 -0.97 -3.37
C VAL A 88 -23.25 -0.93 -4.66
N PRO A 89 -24.17 -1.89 -4.86
CA PRO A 89 -25.05 -1.86 -6.02
C PRO A 89 -26.02 -0.70 -5.95
N VAL A 90 -26.22 -0.01 -7.07
CA VAL A 90 -27.24 1.04 -7.23
C VAL A 90 -28.36 0.47 -8.09
N LEU A 91 -29.54 0.37 -7.49
CA LEU A 91 -30.77 -0.08 -8.14
C LEU A 91 -31.62 1.14 -8.43
N PHE A 92 -32.03 1.33 -9.67
CA PHE A 92 -33.06 2.32 -10.03
C PHE A 92 -34.43 1.67 -9.99
N ALA A 93 -35.46 2.50 -9.72
CA ALA A 93 -36.83 2.07 -9.63
C ALA A 93 -37.26 1.24 -10.87
N GLU A 94 -38.03 0.20 -10.64
CA GLU A 94 -38.69 -0.63 -11.66
C GLU A 94 -37.74 -1.30 -12.68
N ASP A 95 -36.99 -2.29 -12.23
CA ASP A 95 -36.23 -3.28 -13.04
C ASP A 95 -34.95 -2.83 -13.76
N GLU A 96 -34.58 -1.57 -13.74
CA GLU A 96 -33.30 -1.14 -14.32
C GLU A 96 -32.19 -1.00 -13.27
N THR A 97 -31.24 -1.92 -13.27
CA THR A 97 -30.01 -1.84 -12.49
C THR A 97 -29.01 -0.93 -13.21
N VAL A 98 -28.70 0.25 -12.66
CA VAL A 98 -27.66 1.12 -13.21
C VAL A 98 -26.27 0.55 -12.90
N PHE A 99 -26.13 -0.11 -11.76
CA PHE A 99 -24.92 -0.81 -11.39
C PHE A 99 -25.27 -2.21 -10.89
N PRO A 100 -25.10 -3.25 -11.73
CA PRO A 100 -25.54 -4.60 -11.43
C PRO A 100 -24.87 -5.16 -10.17
N PHE A 101 -25.63 -5.97 -9.42
CA PHE A 101 -25.13 -6.63 -8.21
C PHE A 101 -23.84 -7.43 -8.46
N PHE A 102 -23.77 -8.12 -9.59
CA PHE A 102 -22.57 -8.84 -10.02
C PHE A 102 -21.35 -7.93 -10.12
N LEU A 103 -21.48 -6.74 -10.70
CA LEU A 103 -20.39 -5.80 -10.87
C LEU A 103 -19.90 -5.25 -9.52
N SER A 104 -20.82 -4.99 -8.58
CA SER A 104 -20.47 -4.62 -7.20
C SER A 104 -19.65 -5.72 -6.50
N ALA A 105 -20.02 -6.98 -6.70
CA ALA A 105 -19.27 -8.12 -6.14
C ALA A 105 -17.86 -8.22 -6.73
N VAL A 106 -17.69 -7.96 -8.03
CA VAL A 106 -16.38 -7.90 -8.68
C VAL A 106 -15.53 -6.78 -8.09
N PHE A 107 -16.09 -5.56 -7.93
CA PHE A 107 -15.36 -4.45 -7.30
C PHE A 107 -15.03 -4.73 -5.85
N LEU A 108 -15.89 -5.44 -5.12
CA LEU A 108 -15.61 -5.87 -3.76
C LEU A 108 -14.40 -6.84 -3.72
N ALA A 109 -14.38 -7.84 -4.59
CA ALA A 109 -13.25 -8.75 -4.70
C ALA A 109 -11.95 -8.01 -5.06
N LEU A 110 -12.01 -7.07 -6.02
CA LEU A 110 -10.87 -6.22 -6.37
C LEU A 110 -10.40 -5.36 -5.19
N ALA A 111 -11.32 -4.80 -4.40
CA ALA A 111 -10.98 -4.04 -3.20
C ALA A 111 -10.23 -4.91 -2.17
N PHE A 112 -10.68 -6.14 -1.91
CA PHE A 112 -10.00 -7.08 -1.02
C PHE A 112 -8.60 -7.42 -1.52
N VAL A 113 -8.46 -7.79 -2.80
CA VAL A 113 -7.15 -8.11 -3.40
C VAL A 113 -6.22 -6.90 -3.34
N PHE A 114 -6.71 -5.72 -3.68
CA PHE A 114 -5.93 -4.48 -3.64
C PHE A 114 -5.47 -4.12 -2.23
N LEU A 115 -6.34 -4.20 -1.22
CA LEU A 115 -5.98 -3.92 0.16
C LEU A 115 -4.97 -4.94 0.71
N MET A 116 -5.16 -6.22 0.41
CA MET A 116 -4.20 -7.26 0.78
C MET A 116 -2.83 -7.01 0.12
N TRP A 117 -2.82 -6.71 -1.18
CA TRP A 117 -1.60 -6.38 -1.89
C TRP A 117 -0.92 -5.12 -1.31
N THR A 118 -1.68 -4.05 -1.04
CA THR A 118 -1.18 -2.82 -0.42
C THR A 118 -0.58 -3.11 0.96
N SER A 119 -1.23 -3.96 1.76
CA SER A 119 -0.76 -4.36 3.08
C SER A 119 0.59 -5.09 3.02
N LEU A 120 0.76 -5.97 2.04
CA LEU A 120 2.01 -6.71 1.83
C LEU A 120 3.11 -5.85 1.19
N ALA A 121 2.77 -4.98 0.25
CA ALA A 121 3.73 -4.20 -0.52
C ALA A 121 4.15 -2.90 0.19
N ALA A 122 3.18 -2.13 0.71
CA ALA A 122 3.39 -0.80 1.29
C ALA A 122 3.39 -0.77 2.83
N GLY A 123 3.08 -1.90 3.46
CA GLY A 123 3.03 -2.06 4.91
C GLY A 123 1.66 -1.71 5.52
N ASN A 124 1.48 -2.16 6.77
CA ASN A 124 0.20 -2.11 7.47
C ASN A 124 -0.37 -0.69 7.64
N ARG A 125 0.48 0.33 7.87
CA ARG A 125 0.01 1.73 8.05
C ARG A 125 -0.60 2.30 6.77
N ALA A 126 0.05 2.11 5.62
CA ALA A 126 -0.46 2.58 4.33
C ALA A 126 -1.75 1.86 3.94
N ALA A 127 -1.79 0.54 4.15
CA ALA A 127 -2.98 -0.27 3.88
C ALA A 127 -4.15 0.06 4.81
N LEU A 128 -3.88 0.37 6.08
CA LEU A 128 -4.92 0.76 7.03
C LEU A 128 -5.57 2.09 6.64
N ILE A 129 -4.76 3.08 6.21
CA ILE A 129 -5.28 4.33 5.65
C ILE A 129 -6.14 4.04 4.41
N ALA A 130 -5.65 3.20 3.49
CA ALA A 130 -6.40 2.80 2.31
C ALA A 130 -7.71 2.07 2.67
N GLY A 131 -7.68 1.18 3.66
CA GLY A 131 -8.87 0.47 4.17
C GLY A 131 -9.92 1.40 4.78
N VAL A 132 -9.48 2.40 5.57
CA VAL A 132 -10.39 3.42 6.12
C VAL A 132 -11.00 4.26 5.01
N VAL A 133 -10.23 4.67 4.02
CA VAL A 133 -10.75 5.44 2.88
C VAL A 133 -11.67 4.59 2.01
N ALA A 134 -11.39 3.28 1.84
CA ALA A 134 -12.32 2.35 1.19
C ALA A 134 -13.66 2.24 1.94
N LEU A 135 -13.62 2.17 3.28
CA LEU A 135 -14.82 2.18 4.11
C LEU A 135 -15.62 3.47 3.93
N ILE A 136 -14.95 4.63 3.96
CA ILE A 136 -15.60 5.93 3.70
C ILE A 136 -16.25 5.95 2.31
N GLY A 137 -15.53 5.49 1.28
CA GLY A 137 -16.05 5.36 -0.07
C GLY A 137 -17.28 4.46 -0.14
N ARG A 138 -17.25 3.32 0.57
CA ARG A 138 -18.37 2.38 0.64
C ARG A 138 -19.60 3.00 1.33
N VAL A 139 -19.40 3.74 2.42
CA VAL A 139 -20.48 4.47 3.11
C VAL A 139 -21.05 5.55 2.18
N ALA A 140 -20.21 6.28 1.47
CA ALA A 140 -20.65 7.27 0.48
C ALA A 140 -21.46 6.62 -0.65
N GLY A 141 -20.96 5.49 -1.21
CA GLY A 141 -21.68 4.71 -2.22
C GLY A 141 -23.05 4.22 -1.74
N PHE A 142 -23.12 3.75 -0.49
CA PHE A 142 -24.39 3.38 0.14
C PHE A 142 -25.34 4.58 0.27
N GLY A 143 -24.84 5.72 0.72
CA GLY A 143 -25.62 6.96 0.80
C GLY A 143 -26.20 7.39 -0.58
N VAL A 144 -25.38 7.29 -1.63
CA VAL A 144 -25.84 7.56 -3.01
C VAL A 144 -26.90 6.54 -3.44
N ALA A 145 -26.69 5.25 -3.18
CA ALA A 145 -27.67 4.22 -3.51
C ALA A 145 -29.03 4.46 -2.82
N VAL A 146 -29.02 4.82 -1.54
CA VAL A 146 -30.23 5.17 -0.77
C VAL A 146 -30.92 6.44 -1.33
N ALA A 147 -30.13 7.46 -1.66
CA ALA A 147 -30.66 8.72 -2.19
C ALA A 147 -31.34 8.57 -3.57
N LEU A 148 -30.78 7.69 -4.42
CA LEU A 148 -31.31 7.43 -5.75
C LEU A 148 -32.53 6.48 -5.73
N ASN A 149 -32.59 5.58 -4.76
CA ASN A 149 -33.68 4.61 -4.60
C ASN A 149 -34.82 5.12 -3.66
N ARG A 150 -35.26 6.35 -3.83
CA ARG A 150 -36.35 6.93 -3.04
C ARG A 150 -37.64 6.11 -3.21
N GLY A 151 -37.97 5.33 -2.20
CA GLY A 151 -39.27 4.60 -2.15
C GLY A 151 -39.14 3.08 -2.15
N ALA A 152 -37.96 2.51 -2.40
CA ALA A 152 -37.75 1.08 -2.24
C ALA A 152 -37.33 0.75 -0.80
N SER A 153 -38.01 -0.19 -0.16
CA SER A 153 -37.62 -0.74 1.17
C SER A 153 -36.36 -1.61 1.08
N LEU A 154 -35.29 -1.05 0.49
CA LEU A 154 -34.02 -1.77 0.26
C LEU A 154 -33.16 -1.90 1.52
N ILE A 155 -33.51 -1.20 2.60
CA ILE A 155 -32.77 -1.24 3.85
C ILE A 155 -33.41 -2.28 4.76
N THR A 156 -32.97 -3.54 4.59
CA THR A 156 -33.32 -4.60 5.52
C THR A 156 -32.27 -4.66 6.65
N THR A 157 -32.66 -5.19 7.81
CA THR A 157 -31.73 -5.39 8.94
C THR A 157 -30.57 -6.30 8.53
N GLU A 158 -30.84 -7.36 7.77
CA GLU A 158 -29.85 -8.30 7.26
C GLU A 158 -28.88 -7.60 6.28
N GLY A 159 -29.41 -6.74 5.42
CA GLY A 159 -28.61 -5.94 4.48
C GLY A 159 -27.63 -5.00 5.21
N VAL A 160 -28.11 -4.32 6.24
CA VAL A 160 -27.23 -3.47 7.09
C VAL A 160 -26.21 -4.28 7.84
N ALA A 161 -26.58 -5.42 8.41
CA ALA A 161 -25.65 -6.30 9.11
C ALA A 161 -24.56 -6.85 8.16
N LEU A 162 -24.95 -7.30 6.96
CA LEU A 162 -24.01 -7.75 5.93
C LEU A 162 -23.09 -6.62 5.46
N PHE A 163 -23.63 -5.42 5.26
CA PHE A 163 -22.85 -4.23 4.90
C PHE A 163 -21.80 -3.92 5.97
N ALA A 164 -22.18 -3.94 7.25
CA ALA A 164 -21.27 -3.70 8.37
C ALA A 164 -20.19 -4.78 8.46
N LEU A 165 -20.56 -6.06 8.34
CA LEU A 165 -19.64 -7.20 8.37
C LEU A 165 -18.58 -7.08 7.27
N VAL A 166 -19.02 -6.89 6.02
CA VAL A 166 -18.13 -6.76 4.86
C VAL A 166 -17.22 -5.53 5.01
N SER A 167 -17.75 -4.44 5.55
CA SER A 167 -16.97 -3.22 5.82
C SER A 167 -15.90 -3.44 6.88
N ALA A 168 -16.21 -4.19 7.94
CA ALA A 168 -15.21 -4.59 8.94
C ALA A 168 -14.13 -5.50 8.34
N LEU A 169 -14.51 -6.44 7.47
CA LEU A 169 -13.55 -7.32 6.79
C LEU A 169 -12.55 -6.55 5.91
N LEU A 170 -12.94 -5.43 5.27
CA LEU A 170 -12.02 -4.59 4.51
C LEU A 170 -10.89 -4.04 5.41
N ILE A 171 -11.22 -3.59 6.62
CA ILE A 171 -10.22 -3.10 7.59
C ILE A 171 -9.32 -4.23 8.06
N VAL A 172 -9.88 -5.40 8.35
CA VAL A 172 -9.14 -6.59 8.80
C VAL A 172 -8.13 -7.03 7.74
N VAL A 173 -8.56 -7.12 6.47
CA VAL A 173 -7.70 -7.51 5.34
C VAL A 173 -6.64 -6.44 5.04
N ALA A 174 -6.94 -5.16 5.26
CA ALA A 174 -5.95 -4.10 5.15
C ALA A 174 -4.85 -4.20 6.22
N TRP A 175 -5.17 -4.69 7.41
CA TRP A 175 -4.26 -4.66 8.56
C TRP A 175 -3.47 -5.96 8.77
N ILE A 176 -4.14 -7.12 8.75
CA ILE A 176 -3.55 -8.40 9.18
C ILE A 176 -2.34 -8.83 8.33
N PRO A 177 -2.38 -8.82 6.97
CA PRO A 177 -1.28 -9.34 6.17
C PRO A 177 0.04 -8.57 6.40
N GLY A 178 -0.04 -7.24 6.47
CA GLY A 178 1.13 -6.40 6.74
C GLY A 178 1.68 -6.61 8.15
N LYS A 179 0.81 -6.79 9.13
CA LYS A 179 1.20 -7.06 10.52
C LYS A 179 1.87 -8.43 10.65
N ALA A 180 1.31 -9.47 10.03
CA ALA A 180 1.90 -10.80 10.01
C ALA A 180 3.30 -10.78 9.38
N ARG A 181 3.45 -10.07 8.24
CA ARG A 181 4.76 -9.92 7.59
C ARG A 181 5.76 -9.21 8.49
N GLU A 182 5.36 -8.19 9.23
CA GLU A 182 6.21 -7.46 10.18
C GLU A 182 6.70 -8.37 11.30
N THR A 183 5.82 -9.19 11.90
CA THR A 183 6.18 -10.12 12.98
C THR A 183 7.14 -11.22 12.51
N TRP A 184 6.94 -11.77 11.31
CA TRP A 184 7.82 -12.82 10.77
C TRP A 184 9.23 -12.33 10.39
N ARG A 185 9.41 -11.02 10.22
CA ARG A 185 10.71 -10.40 9.90
C ARG A 185 11.51 -9.99 11.12
N ARG A 186 10.91 -10.03 12.32
CA ARG A 186 11.64 -9.73 13.56
C ARG A 186 12.56 -10.89 13.92
N PRO A 187 13.84 -10.62 14.30
CA PRO A 187 14.73 -11.66 14.79
C PRO A 187 14.15 -12.30 16.07
N PRO A 188 14.37 -13.62 16.29
CA PRO A 188 13.84 -14.33 17.45
C PRO A 188 14.23 -13.75 18.81
N ALA A 189 15.32 -12.97 18.87
CA ALA A 189 15.82 -12.34 20.11
C ALA A 189 14.99 -11.10 20.55
N GLU A 190 14.04 -10.64 19.72
CA GLU A 190 13.19 -9.47 20.03
C GLU A 190 11.73 -9.87 20.35
N LEU A 191 11.45 -11.18 20.40
CA LEU A 191 10.17 -11.76 20.83
C LEU A 191 10.24 -12.19 22.28
#